data_52cf728a8af0a16ce3e017f39b6b78ef
#
_entry.id   52cf728a8af0a16ce3e017f39b6b78ef
#
_cell.length_a   1.000
_cell.length_b   1.000
_cell.length_c   1.000
_cell.angle_alpha   90.00
_cell.angle_beta   90.00
_cell.angle_gamma   90.00
#
_symmetry.space_group_name_H-M   'P 1'
#
loop_
_entity.id
_entity.type
_entity.pdbx_description
1 polymer ?
#
loop_
_entity_poly.entity_id
_entity_poly.type
_entity_poly.pdbx_seq_one_letter_code
_entity_poly.pdbx_strand_id
1 'polypeptide(L)'
;MLKDFGLDVQRLFLEMMLEDAQSYVRVQNIYNPENFDRSLRPAAAFIKEHSDKHKTMPDRTQISAVTGIKLESVPDLNEGHFEWFMTEFESFTKRQELERAILKAADMLEKGDFDPVEKLIKDAVQISLTKDMGTDYWADPKARINKYFNSGGQVSTGWPQMDRLLYGGFSRGELNIFAGGSGSGKSLVMMNIALNWLQQGLSGVYITLELSEELTSLRTDAMLTNMSTKDIRKDIDTTELKVRMVAKKSGQYRVKGLPAQSNINDIRSYLKEVQIQTGIRVDFVMVDYLDLLMPVSAKVSPNDLFVKDKYVSEELRNLAKELGILMVTASQLNRSAVEEIEFDHSHISGGISKINTADNVFGIFTSRAMKERGKYQIQCMKSRSSTGVGQKIDLEYNIETMRITDAGGDDNDLMSRKPGPNIMDSIKARSQIKSAELDVDTPKVSADVQSNKLKQLLGQIKSG
;
A
#
# COMPACT_ATOMS: atom_id res chain seq x y z
N MET A 1 27.18 17.48 14.11
CA MET A 1 27.04 17.95 15.50
C MET A 1 25.64 17.58 15.98
N LEU A 2 25.52 16.84 17.07
CA LEU A 2 24.24 16.61 17.72
C LEU A 2 23.75 17.96 18.26
N LYS A 3 22.57 18.41 17.80
CA LYS A 3 21.94 19.63 18.34
C LYS A 3 21.66 19.42 19.82
N ASP A 4 22.17 20.29 20.66
CA ASP A 4 21.88 20.27 22.09
C ASP A 4 20.65 21.18 22.34
N PHE A 5 19.60 20.60 22.93
CA PHE A 5 18.41 21.36 23.32
C PHE A 5 18.57 21.84 24.78
N GLY A 6 19.43 22.84 24.96
CA GLY A 6 19.67 23.44 26.27
C GLY A 6 18.40 24.02 26.91
N LEU A 7 18.53 24.45 28.18
CA LEU A 7 17.42 24.96 28.99
C LEU A 7 16.69 26.13 28.30
N ASP A 8 17.45 27.02 27.66
CA ASP A 8 16.89 28.21 27.00
C ASP A 8 16.01 27.84 25.79
N VAL A 9 16.42 26.83 25.00
CA VAL A 9 15.63 26.35 23.88
C VAL A 9 14.34 25.67 24.35
N GLN A 10 14.42 24.88 25.42
CA GLN A 10 13.24 24.23 26.01
C GLN A 10 12.26 25.25 26.60
N ARG A 11 12.79 26.34 27.22
CA ARG A 11 11.98 27.44 27.72
C ARG A 11 11.29 28.17 26.57
N LEU A 12 12.02 28.48 25.50
CA LEU A 12 11.48 29.10 24.30
C LEU A 12 10.33 28.25 23.68
N PHE A 13 10.41 26.92 23.69
CA PHE A 13 9.32 26.10 23.23
C PHE A 13 8.03 26.32 24.03
N LEU A 14 8.11 26.40 25.36
CA LEU A 14 6.94 26.69 26.22
C LEU A 14 6.41 28.10 25.97
N GLU A 15 7.29 29.10 25.82
CA GLU A 15 6.93 30.47 25.56
C GLU A 15 6.22 30.67 24.22
N MET A 16 6.69 29.98 23.15
CA MET A 16 6.05 30.02 21.84
C MET A 16 4.67 29.35 21.84
N MET A 17 4.49 28.23 22.59
CA MET A 17 3.18 27.60 22.76
C MET A 17 2.16 28.49 23.46
N LEU A 18 2.63 29.34 24.38
CA LEU A 18 1.76 30.29 25.12
C LEU A 18 1.41 31.50 24.26
N GLU A 19 2.27 31.88 23.32
CA GLU A 19 2.01 32.99 22.41
C GLU A 19 0.95 32.61 21.37
N ASP A 20 1.03 31.40 20.82
CA ASP A 20 0.08 30.88 19.84
C ASP A 20 -0.47 29.52 20.25
N ALA A 21 -1.74 29.51 20.68
CA ALA A 21 -2.44 28.31 21.08
C ALA A 21 -2.49 27.23 19.96
N GLN A 22 -2.46 27.63 18.68
CA GLN A 22 -2.45 26.68 17.56
C GLN A 22 -1.14 25.87 17.54
N SER A 23 -0.03 26.47 17.93
CA SER A 23 1.26 25.77 18.06
C SER A 23 1.18 24.63 19.07
N TYR A 24 0.54 24.84 20.22
CA TYR A 24 0.30 23.76 21.18
C TYR A 24 -0.60 22.65 20.62
N VAL A 25 -1.73 23.03 19.98
CA VAL A 25 -2.66 22.06 19.40
C VAL A 25 -1.97 21.16 18.36
N ARG A 26 -1.05 21.71 17.57
CA ARG A 26 -0.29 20.93 16.56
C ARG A 26 0.70 19.95 17.16
N VAL A 27 1.27 20.25 18.34
CA VAL A 27 2.26 19.40 19.01
C VAL A 27 1.69 18.57 20.15
N GLN A 28 0.44 18.74 20.55
CA GLN A 28 -0.16 18.11 21.75
C GLN A 28 -0.06 16.59 21.76
N ASN A 29 -0.07 15.93 20.59
CA ASN A 29 0.03 14.49 20.47
C ASN A 29 1.42 13.94 20.80
N ILE A 30 2.45 14.76 20.69
CA ILE A 30 3.84 14.42 21.05
C ILE A 30 4.32 15.16 22.29
N TYR A 31 3.48 16.06 22.83
CA TYR A 31 3.81 16.85 24.00
C TYR A 31 3.83 16.02 25.28
N ASN A 32 5.02 15.85 25.85
CA ASN A 32 5.21 15.11 27.08
C ASN A 32 6.01 15.98 28.06
N PRO A 33 5.43 16.40 29.20
CA PRO A 33 6.12 17.20 30.22
C PRO A 33 7.43 16.59 30.72
N GLU A 34 7.51 15.26 30.75
CA GLU A 34 8.70 14.55 31.18
C GLU A 34 9.91 14.70 30.24
N ASN A 35 9.70 15.21 29.04
CA ASN A 35 10.78 15.50 28.07
C ASN A 35 11.57 16.74 28.42
N PHE A 36 10.97 17.64 29.20
CA PHE A 36 11.62 18.90 29.60
C PHE A 36 12.59 18.71 30.76
N ASP A 37 13.52 19.64 30.89
CA ASP A 37 14.41 19.71 32.03
C ASP A 37 13.63 19.77 33.34
N ARG A 38 14.21 19.21 34.40
CA ARG A 38 13.56 19.14 35.72
C ARG A 38 13.06 20.50 36.22
N SER A 39 13.78 21.57 35.90
CA SER A 39 13.40 22.93 36.28
C SER A 39 12.16 23.46 35.51
N LEU A 40 11.88 22.98 34.32
CA LEU A 40 10.75 23.38 33.46
C LEU A 40 9.55 22.44 33.52
N ARG A 41 9.73 21.20 34.01
CA ARG A 41 8.66 20.20 34.09
C ARG A 41 7.40 20.66 34.79
N PRO A 42 7.46 21.39 35.93
CA PRO A 42 6.25 21.88 36.58
C PRO A 42 5.41 22.79 35.68
N ALA A 43 6.07 23.70 34.93
CA ALA A 43 5.37 24.55 33.98
C ALA A 43 4.80 23.77 32.79
N ALA A 44 5.57 22.84 32.24
CA ALA A 44 5.12 21.98 31.17
C ALA A 44 3.92 21.09 31.59
N ALA A 45 3.96 20.52 32.80
CA ALA A 45 2.86 19.73 33.36
C ALA A 45 1.60 20.55 33.56
N PHE A 46 1.74 21.76 34.10
CA PHE A 46 0.62 22.66 34.32
C PHE A 46 -0.04 23.09 32.99
N ILE A 47 0.75 23.41 31.95
CA ILE A 47 0.23 23.71 30.61
C ILE A 47 -0.63 22.55 30.10
N LYS A 48 -0.13 21.32 30.21
CA LYS A 48 -0.88 20.13 29.76
C LYS A 48 -2.18 19.94 30.55
N GLU A 49 -2.10 19.93 31.85
CA GLU A 49 -3.25 19.70 32.73
C GLU A 49 -4.33 20.76 32.53
N HIS A 50 -3.93 22.05 32.47
CA HIS A 50 -4.86 23.15 32.24
C HIS A 50 -5.53 23.04 30.87
N SER A 51 -4.74 22.77 29.81
CA SER A 51 -5.26 22.61 28.44
C SER A 51 -6.21 21.41 28.32
N ASP A 52 -5.88 20.28 28.95
CA ASP A 52 -6.73 19.08 28.93
C ASP A 52 -8.06 19.33 29.65
N LYS A 53 -8.04 20.06 30.78
CA LYS A 53 -9.20 20.33 31.62
C LYS A 53 -10.09 21.44 31.07
N HIS A 54 -9.50 22.56 30.65
CA HIS A 54 -10.22 23.79 30.30
C HIS A 54 -10.35 24.05 28.80
N LYS A 55 -9.64 23.25 27.97
CA LYS A 55 -9.58 23.42 26.49
C LYS A 55 -9.05 24.79 26.05
N THR A 56 -8.33 25.47 26.93
CA THR A 56 -7.69 26.76 26.69
C THR A 56 -6.26 26.73 27.22
N MET A 57 -5.39 27.55 26.67
CA MET A 57 -4.03 27.71 27.19
C MET A 57 -4.08 28.51 28.50
N PRO A 58 -3.21 28.20 29.49
CA PRO A 58 -3.07 28.99 30.71
C PRO A 58 -2.37 30.32 30.41
N ASP A 59 -2.67 31.32 31.21
CA ASP A 59 -1.95 32.59 31.21
C ASP A 59 -0.57 32.45 31.91
N ARG A 60 0.42 33.27 31.50
CA ARG A 60 1.76 33.26 32.09
C ARG A 60 1.76 33.59 33.58
N THR A 61 0.84 34.46 34.01
CA THR A 61 0.65 34.77 35.44
C THR A 61 0.13 33.57 36.22
N GLN A 62 -0.76 32.77 35.65
CA GLN A 62 -1.23 31.55 36.27
C GLN A 62 -0.10 30.52 36.42
N ILE A 63 0.73 30.34 35.36
CA ILE A 63 1.88 29.43 35.42
C ILE A 63 2.85 29.88 36.49
N SER A 64 3.19 31.16 36.50
CA SER A 64 4.12 31.72 37.49
C SER A 64 3.59 31.60 38.94
N ALA A 65 2.28 31.82 39.14
CA ALA A 65 1.65 31.71 40.48
C ALA A 65 1.65 30.29 41.00
N VAL A 66 1.43 29.28 40.12
CA VAL A 66 1.30 27.88 40.54
C VAL A 66 2.67 27.18 40.61
N THR A 67 3.55 27.47 39.66
CA THR A 67 4.82 26.73 39.51
C THR A 67 6.06 27.49 39.98
N GLY A 68 5.94 28.80 40.18
CA GLY A 68 7.08 29.70 40.48
C GLY A 68 7.96 29.99 39.26
N ILE A 69 7.65 29.48 38.09
CA ILE A 69 8.44 29.59 36.87
C ILE A 69 7.91 30.76 36.05
N LYS A 70 8.79 31.71 35.73
CA LYS A 70 8.45 32.85 34.87
C LYS A 70 8.79 32.51 33.42
N LEU A 71 7.80 32.63 32.54
CA LEU A 71 7.92 32.50 31.09
C LEU A 71 7.68 33.87 30.45
N GLU A 72 8.54 34.23 29.51
CA GLU A 72 8.50 35.55 28.87
C GLU A 72 7.61 35.55 27.62
N SER A 73 7.16 36.76 27.20
CA SER A 73 6.47 36.93 25.93
C SER A 73 7.48 36.93 24.78
N VAL A 74 7.15 36.26 23.69
CA VAL A 74 7.95 36.27 22.46
C VAL A 74 7.20 37.08 21.41
N PRO A 75 7.47 38.43 21.36
CA PRO A 75 6.77 39.27 20.40
C PRO A 75 7.19 38.98 18.96
N ASP A 76 6.37 39.38 18.01
CA ASP A 76 6.65 39.38 16.58
C ASP A 76 6.92 37.99 15.96
N LEU A 77 6.21 36.94 16.42
CA LEU A 77 6.26 35.62 15.81
C LEU A 77 5.67 35.68 14.40
N ASN A 78 6.39 35.11 13.44
CA ASN A 78 5.97 34.96 12.06
C ASN A 78 5.91 33.48 11.65
N GLU A 79 5.42 33.19 10.44
CA GLU A 79 5.25 31.85 9.94
C GLU A 79 6.55 31.02 9.93
N GLY A 80 7.69 31.62 9.61
CA GLY A 80 9.00 30.98 9.66
C GLY A 80 9.42 30.56 11.08
N HIS A 81 9.04 31.30 12.11
CA HIS A 81 9.29 30.92 13.50
C HIS A 81 8.45 29.72 13.91
N PHE A 82 7.21 29.61 13.43
CA PHE A 82 6.37 28.44 13.68
C PHE A 82 6.86 27.18 12.96
N GLU A 83 7.31 27.30 11.72
CA GLU A 83 7.92 26.17 11.00
C GLU A 83 9.19 25.66 11.69
N TRP A 84 10.05 26.58 12.14
CA TRP A 84 11.22 26.27 12.95
C TRP A 84 10.82 25.56 14.24
N PHE A 85 9.86 26.11 14.99
CA PHE A 85 9.36 25.52 16.23
C PHE A 85 8.86 24.08 16.00
N MET A 86 8.03 23.84 15.01
CA MET A 86 7.48 22.51 14.71
C MET A 86 8.59 21.50 14.42
N THR A 87 9.59 21.89 13.64
CA THR A 87 10.71 21.03 13.26
C THR A 87 11.63 20.71 14.44
N GLU A 88 11.97 21.73 15.22
CA GLU A 88 12.88 21.58 16.37
C GLU A 88 12.19 20.87 17.54
N PHE A 89 10.92 21.16 17.79
CA PHE A 89 10.16 20.49 18.86
C PHE A 89 9.95 18.99 18.56
N GLU A 90 9.69 18.62 17.31
CA GLU A 90 9.65 17.21 16.91
C GLU A 90 11.00 16.50 17.15
N SER A 91 12.08 17.16 16.75
CA SER A 91 13.45 16.63 16.93
C SER A 91 13.81 16.49 18.41
N PHE A 92 13.45 17.48 19.23
CA PHE A 92 13.60 17.47 20.68
C PHE A 92 12.84 16.31 21.31
N THR A 93 11.56 16.17 21.01
CA THR A 93 10.71 15.11 21.57
C THR A 93 11.20 13.72 21.17
N LYS A 94 11.54 13.51 19.90
CA LYS A 94 12.12 12.25 19.43
C LYS A 94 13.37 11.85 20.20
N ARG A 95 14.27 12.79 20.40
CA ARG A 95 15.52 12.56 21.14
C ARG A 95 15.23 12.16 22.58
N GLN A 96 14.40 12.93 23.29
CA GLN A 96 14.08 12.69 24.70
C GLN A 96 13.36 11.35 24.91
N GLU A 97 12.40 11.02 24.05
CA GLU A 97 11.70 9.73 24.12
C GLU A 97 12.61 8.56 23.78
N LEU A 98 13.50 8.72 22.81
CA LEU A 98 14.48 7.68 22.46
C LEU A 98 15.49 7.47 23.58
N GLU A 99 16.03 8.53 24.19
CA GLU A 99 16.92 8.44 25.36
C GLU A 99 16.23 7.71 26.51
N ARG A 100 14.98 8.04 26.80
CA ARG A 100 14.17 7.38 27.83
C ARG A 100 13.89 5.91 27.48
N ALA A 101 13.58 5.61 26.23
CA ALA A 101 13.35 4.25 25.78
C ALA A 101 14.61 3.39 25.91
N ILE A 102 15.76 3.93 25.57
CA ILE A 102 17.06 3.22 25.72
C ILE A 102 17.37 2.92 27.18
N LEU A 103 17.15 3.89 28.09
CA LEU A 103 17.37 3.66 29.53
C LEU A 103 16.43 2.59 30.07
N LYS A 104 15.14 2.64 29.72
CA LYS A 104 14.16 1.60 30.12
C LYS A 104 14.49 0.25 29.49
N ALA A 105 14.95 0.23 28.24
CA ALA A 105 15.37 -0.99 27.57
C ALA A 105 16.55 -1.64 28.28
N ALA A 106 17.54 -0.86 28.74
CA ALA A 106 18.66 -1.37 29.52
C ALA A 106 18.19 -2.05 30.82
N ASP A 107 17.29 -1.42 31.55
CA ASP A 107 16.71 -2.01 32.78
C ASP A 107 15.94 -3.31 32.52
N MET A 108 15.23 -3.41 31.37
CA MET A 108 14.51 -4.62 30.96
C MET A 108 15.47 -5.74 30.57
N LEU A 109 16.53 -5.41 29.82
CA LEU A 109 17.56 -6.37 29.42
C LEU A 109 18.29 -6.98 30.63
N GLU A 110 18.58 -6.17 31.67
CA GLU A 110 19.16 -6.66 32.93
C GLU A 110 18.23 -7.65 33.65
N LYS A 111 16.90 -7.50 33.50
CA LYS A 111 15.88 -8.40 34.07
C LYS A 111 15.59 -9.63 33.22
N GLY A 112 16.20 -9.72 32.01
CA GLY A 112 16.00 -10.83 31.08
C GLY A 112 14.68 -10.79 30.29
N ASP A 113 14.02 -9.62 30.21
CA ASP A 113 12.76 -9.44 29.50
C ASP A 113 13.01 -8.76 28.14
N PHE A 114 13.12 -9.57 27.09
CA PHE A 114 13.54 -9.11 25.76
C PHE A 114 12.38 -8.67 24.85
N ASP A 115 11.19 -9.28 25.00
CA ASP A 115 10.05 -9.07 24.10
C ASP A 115 9.51 -7.63 24.07
N PRO A 116 9.42 -6.89 25.21
CA PRO A 116 8.94 -5.51 25.17
C PRO A 116 9.94 -4.50 24.64
N VAL A 117 11.25 -4.83 24.58
CA VAL A 117 12.31 -3.89 24.19
C VAL A 117 12.16 -3.43 22.75
N GLU A 118 11.90 -4.35 21.82
CA GLU A 118 11.69 -3.99 20.39
C GLU A 118 10.53 -2.99 20.23
N LYS A 119 9.42 -3.27 20.90
CA LYS A 119 8.24 -2.39 20.85
C LYS A 119 8.54 -1.02 21.44
N LEU A 120 9.22 -0.96 22.59
CA LEU A 120 9.56 0.29 23.26
C LEU A 120 10.43 1.21 22.40
N ILE A 121 11.46 0.65 21.78
CA ILE A 121 12.35 1.40 20.86
C ILE A 121 11.60 1.83 19.61
N LYS A 122 10.80 0.93 19.02
CA LYS A 122 10.01 1.21 17.83
C LYS A 122 9.02 2.36 18.06
N ASP A 123 8.30 2.34 19.18
CA ASP A 123 7.34 3.38 19.54
C ASP A 123 8.05 4.73 19.71
N ALA A 124 9.23 4.77 20.35
CA ALA A 124 10.02 5.99 20.52
C ALA A 124 10.53 6.58 19.18
N VAL A 125 10.94 5.72 18.23
CA VAL A 125 11.41 6.15 16.90
C VAL A 125 10.25 6.65 16.01
N GLN A 126 9.05 6.11 16.21
CA GLN A 126 7.86 6.46 15.41
C GLN A 126 7.19 7.76 15.84
N ILE A 127 7.62 8.39 16.94
CA ILE A 127 7.11 9.70 17.34
C ILE A 127 7.37 10.70 16.21
N SER A 128 6.31 11.25 15.67
CA SER A 128 6.39 12.32 14.69
C SER A 128 5.16 13.22 14.82
N LEU A 129 5.33 14.47 14.48
CA LEU A 129 4.20 15.34 14.22
C LEU A 129 3.43 14.76 13.05
N THR A 130 2.13 14.56 13.25
CA THR A 130 1.25 14.16 12.17
C THR A 130 1.19 15.35 11.19
N LYS A 131 2.15 15.39 10.26
CA LYS A 131 2.16 16.40 9.18
C LYS A 131 1.06 16.16 8.17
N ASP A 132 0.48 14.96 8.18
CA ASP A 132 -0.61 14.60 7.30
C ASP A 132 -1.95 14.95 7.96
N MET A 133 -2.39 16.16 7.72
CA MET A 133 -3.74 16.62 8.10
C MET A 133 -4.82 16.09 7.13
N GLY A 134 -4.49 15.10 6.33
CA GLY A 134 -5.33 14.62 5.25
C GLY A 134 -5.21 15.52 4.00
N THR A 135 -6.16 15.35 3.09
CA THR A 135 -6.20 16.13 1.85
C THR A 135 -7.13 17.31 2.02
N ASP A 136 -6.61 18.55 1.92
CA ASP A 136 -7.47 19.70 1.73
C ASP A 136 -8.16 19.58 0.37
N TYR A 137 -9.47 19.32 0.42
CA TYR A 137 -10.25 19.01 -0.76
C TYR A 137 -10.29 20.16 -1.77
N TRP A 138 -10.22 21.39 -1.31
CA TRP A 138 -10.41 22.60 -2.11
C TRP A 138 -9.09 23.26 -2.54
N ALA A 139 -7.99 23.03 -1.84
CA ALA A 139 -6.72 23.74 -2.05
C ALA A 139 -6.14 23.55 -3.46
N ASP A 140 -6.03 22.31 -3.94
CA ASP A 140 -5.52 22.00 -5.29
C ASP A 140 -6.22 20.76 -5.89
N PRO A 141 -7.38 20.95 -6.55
CA PRO A 141 -8.10 19.87 -7.19
C PRO A 141 -7.29 19.16 -8.27
N LYS A 142 -6.43 19.89 -9.01
CA LYS A 142 -5.62 19.31 -10.09
C LYS A 142 -4.51 18.41 -9.54
N ALA A 143 -3.79 18.86 -8.52
CA ALA A 143 -2.77 18.04 -7.86
C ALA A 143 -3.39 16.81 -7.22
N ARG A 144 -4.55 16.95 -6.56
CA ARG A 144 -5.29 15.84 -5.96
C ARG A 144 -5.72 14.79 -6.98
N ILE A 145 -6.29 15.23 -8.10
CA ILE A 145 -6.70 14.35 -9.20
C ILE A 145 -5.47 13.65 -9.81
N ASN A 146 -4.41 14.42 -10.09
CA ASN A 146 -3.16 13.87 -10.61
C ASN A 146 -2.53 12.88 -9.62
N LYS A 147 -2.57 13.16 -8.32
CA LYS A 147 -2.09 12.25 -7.29
C LYS A 147 -2.85 10.92 -7.34
N TYR A 148 -4.17 10.93 -7.50
CA TYR A 148 -4.97 9.72 -7.62
C TYR A 148 -4.56 8.87 -8.83
N PHE A 149 -4.39 9.49 -9.99
CA PHE A 149 -4.00 8.77 -11.22
C PHE A 149 -2.51 8.43 -11.32
N ASN A 150 -1.63 9.19 -10.64
CA ASN A 150 -0.18 9.03 -10.73
C ASN A 150 0.47 8.37 -9.50
N SER A 151 -0.23 8.30 -8.35
CA SER A 151 0.32 7.79 -7.08
C SER A 151 0.45 6.26 -7.01
N GLY A 152 0.71 5.64 -8.11
CA GLY A 152 0.99 4.23 -8.18
C GLY A 152 0.12 3.50 -9.17
N GLY A 153 -0.29 4.17 -10.22
CA GLY A 153 -1.01 3.70 -11.40
C GLY A 153 -1.58 2.29 -11.31
N GLN A 154 -2.75 2.13 -11.80
CA GLN A 154 -3.27 0.79 -12.02
C GLN A 154 -2.25 -0.01 -12.82
N VAL A 155 -1.95 -1.21 -12.37
CA VAL A 155 -1.01 -2.12 -13.01
C VAL A 155 -1.83 -3.14 -13.79
N SER A 156 -1.61 -3.21 -15.10
CA SER A 156 -2.29 -4.17 -15.97
C SER A 156 -2.13 -5.61 -15.45
N THR A 157 -3.22 -6.35 -15.42
CA THR A 157 -3.21 -7.79 -15.09
C THR A 157 -2.59 -8.64 -16.21
N GLY A 158 -2.38 -8.04 -17.39
CA GLY A 158 -2.00 -8.73 -18.61
C GLY A 158 -3.18 -9.36 -19.35
N TRP A 159 -4.40 -9.16 -18.86
CA TRP A 159 -5.65 -9.55 -19.51
C TRP A 159 -6.47 -8.30 -19.84
N PRO A 160 -6.50 -7.85 -21.10
CA PRO A 160 -7.19 -6.64 -21.52
C PRO A 160 -8.66 -6.57 -21.12
N GLN A 161 -9.38 -7.70 -21.07
CA GLN A 161 -10.76 -7.73 -20.61
C GLN A 161 -10.87 -7.36 -19.12
N MET A 162 -9.97 -7.91 -18.29
CA MET A 162 -9.93 -7.61 -16.86
C MET A 162 -9.48 -6.17 -16.60
N ASP A 163 -8.51 -5.69 -17.37
CA ASP A 163 -8.00 -4.32 -17.25
C ASP A 163 -9.08 -3.29 -17.62
N ARG A 164 -9.88 -3.56 -18.67
CA ARG A 164 -11.04 -2.69 -19.00
C ARG A 164 -12.05 -2.64 -17.88
N LEU A 165 -12.36 -3.80 -17.26
CA LEU A 165 -13.28 -3.89 -16.14
C LEU A 165 -12.78 -3.09 -14.94
N LEU A 166 -11.47 -3.08 -14.68
CA LEU A 166 -10.82 -2.41 -13.56
C LEU A 166 -10.28 -1.00 -13.89
N TYR A 167 -10.62 -0.45 -15.05
CA TYR A 167 -10.15 0.86 -15.52
C TYR A 167 -8.61 0.98 -15.63
N GLY A 168 -7.92 -0.14 -15.88
CA GLY A 168 -6.48 -0.18 -16.11
C GLY A 168 -5.73 -1.29 -15.35
N GLY A 169 -6.39 -2.04 -14.48
CA GLY A 169 -5.81 -3.15 -13.73
C GLY A 169 -5.89 -2.99 -12.20
N PHE A 170 -5.00 -3.63 -11.47
CA PHE A 170 -4.97 -3.56 -10.01
C PHE A 170 -4.19 -2.35 -9.49
N SER A 171 -4.65 -1.77 -8.39
CA SER A 171 -3.96 -0.67 -7.72
C SER A 171 -3.05 -1.18 -6.59
N ARG A 172 -1.93 -0.48 -6.37
CA ARG A 172 -1.05 -0.77 -5.22
C ARG A 172 -1.76 -0.44 -3.91
N GLY A 173 -1.52 -1.25 -2.88
CA GLY A 173 -2.15 -1.12 -1.57
C GLY A 173 -3.56 -1.69 -1.49
N GLU A 174 -4.07 -2.30 -2.56
CA GLU A 174 -5.34 -3.02 -2.58
C GLU A 174 -5.15 -4.53 -2.32
N LEU A 175 -6.14 -5.13 -1.67
CA LEU A 175 -6.26 -6.57 -1.52
C LEU A 175 -7.19 -7.13 -2.57
N ASN A 176 -6.67 -8.01 -3.44
CA ASN A 176 -7.40 -8.68 -4.50
C ASN A 176 -7.55 -10.17 -4.18
N ILE A 177 -8.78 -10.69 -4.17
CA ILE A 177 -9.08 -12.07 -3.80
C ILE A 177 -9.68 -12.82 -5.00
N PHE A 178 -9.10 -13.98 -5.32
CA PHE A 178 -9.70 -14.96 -6.24
C PHE A 178 -10.36 -16.07 -5.46
N ALA A 179 -11.69 -16.18 -5.58
CA ALA A 179 -12.50 -17.17 -4.89
C ALA A 179 -12.89 -18.31 -5.84
N GLY A 180 -12.82 -19.55 -5.36
CA GLY A 180 -13.18 -20.69 -6.19
C GLY A 180 -13.21 -22.00 -5.42
N GLY A 181 -13.91 -22.98 -5.92
CA GLY A 181 -13.95 -24.34 -5.37
C GLY A 181 -12.57 -25.02 -5.39
N SER A 182 -12.45 -26.14 -4.69
CA SER A 182 -11.24 -26.97 -4.80
C SER A 182 -11.03 -27.42 -6.25
N GLY A 183 -9.80 -27.30 -6.76
CA GLY A 183 -9.48 -27.63 -8.15
C GLY A 183 -10.01 -26.66 -9.21
N SER A 184 -10.63 -25.52 -8.83
CA SER A 184 -11.09 -24.51 -9.80
C SER A 184 -9.94 -23.81 -10.55
N GLY A 185 -8.72 -23.81 -9.98
CA GLY A 185 -7.54 -23.21 -10.59
C GLY A 185 -7.13 -21.88 -9.95
N LYS A 186 -7.47 -21.64 -8.68
CA LYS A 186 -7.08 -20.42 -7.93
C LYS A 186 -5.58 -20.12 -8.03
N SER A 187 -4.75 -21.11 -7.68
CA SER A 187 -3.28 -21.00 -7.79
C SER A 187 -2.83 -20.72 -9.23
N LEU A 188 -3.49 -21.33 -10.23
CA LEU A 188 -3.14 -21.12 -11.64
C LEU A 188 -3.40 -19.67 -12.09
N VAL A 189 -4.53 -19.07 -11.70
CA VAL A 189 -4.84 -17.67 -11.98
C VAL A 189 -3.77 -16.75 -11.37
N MET A 190 -3.43 -16.98 -10.10
CA MET A 190 -2.44 -16.17 -9.39
C MET A 190 -1.05 -16.28 -10.03
N MET A 191 -0.62 -17.49 -10.39
CA MET A 191 0.65 -17.72 -11.09
C MET A 191 0.67 -17.03 -12.46
N ASN A 192 -0.42 -17.09 -13.23
CA ASN A 192 -0.52 -16.42 -14.52
C ASN A 192 -0.44 -14.89 -14.40
N ILE A 193 -1.11 -14.29 -13.42
CA ILE A 193 -0.99 -12.85 -13.15
C ILE A 193 0.44 -12.51 -12.73
N ALA A 194 1.06 -13.29 -11.84
CA ALA A 194 2.45 -13.10 -11.44
C ALA A 194 3.39 -13.10 -12.66
N LEU A 195 3.23 -14.06 -13.56
CA LEU A 195 4.02 -14.13 -14.81
C LEU A 195 3.79 -12.92 -15.71
N ASN A 196 2.54 -12.47 -15.86
CA ASN A 196 2.24 -11.26 -16.63
C ASN A 196 2.94 -10.03 -16.03
N TRP A 197 2.99 -9.90 -14.71
CA TRP A 197 3.69 -8.80 -14.02
C TRP A 197 5.21 -8.90 -14.13
N LEU A 198 5.76 -10.11 -14.02
CA LEU A 198 7.20 -10.32 -14.26
C LEU A 198 7.61 -9.88 -15.65
N GLN A 199 6.82 -10.18 -16.67
CA GLN A 199 7.06 -9.77 -18.06
C GLN A 199 6.94 -8.24 -18.27
N GLN A 200 6.18 -7.57 -17.41
CA GLN A 200 6.14 -6.10 -17.37
C GLN A 200 7.32 -5.48 -16.59
N GLY A 201 8.24 -6.31 -16.07
CA GLY A 201 9.43 -5.87 -15.35
C GLY A 201 9.23 -5.69 -13.85
N LEU A 202 8.03 -6.04 -13.30
CA LEU A 202 7.80 -5.98 -11.85
C LEU A 202 8.46 -7.17 -11.16
N SER A 203 9.00 -6.92 -9.97
CA SER A 203 9.60 -7.95 -9.12
C SER A 203 8.64 -8.38 -8.01
N GLY A 204 8.58 -9.68 -7.73
CA GLY A 204 7.63 -10.16 -6.75
C GLY A 204 7.95 -11.47 -6.07
N VAL A 205 7.09 -11.79 -5.12
CA VAL A 205 7.16 -13.00 -4.30
C VAL A 205 5.85 -13.78 -4.40
N TYR A 206 5.96 -15.08 -4.57
CA TYR A 206 4.85 -16.03 -4.46
C TYR A 206 5.03 -16.84 -3.18
N ILE A 207 4.12 -16.68 -2.25
CA ILE A 207 4.10 -17.42 -0.99
C ILE A 207 3.08 -18.56 -1.14
N THR A 208 3.57 -19.79 -1.02
CA THR A 208 2.71 -20.97 -1.03
C THR A 208 2.59 -21.56 0.37
N LEU A 209 1.35 -21.82 0.78
CA LEU A 209 1.00 -22.46 2.06
C LEU A 209 0.43 -23.88 1.84
N GLU A 210 0.13 -24.23 0.60
CA GLU A 210 -0.48 -25.51 0.24
C GLU A 210 0.46 -26.40 -0.59
N LEU A 211 1.12 -25.82 -1.60
CA LEU A 211 1.99 -26.57 -2.51
C LEU A 211 3.46 -26.42 -2.12
N SER A 212 4.30 -27.38 -2.49
CA SER A 212 5.74 -27.22 -2.34
C SER A 212 6.30 -26.16 -3.30
N GLU A 213 7.48 -25.59 -2.94
CA GLU A 213 8.19 -24.62 -3.78
C GLU A 213 8.52 -25.23 -5.15
N GLU A 214 8.91 -26.51 -5.18
CA GLU A 214 9.28 -27.22 -6.40
C GLU A 214 8.09 -27.41 -7.34
N LEU A 215 6.92 -27.79 -6.81
CA LEU A 215 5.72 -27.99 -7.62
C LEU A 215 5.19 -26.65 -8.15
N THR A 216 5.26 -25.60 -7.33
CA THR A 216 4.90 -24.24 -7.74
C THR A 216 5.83 -23.74 -8.85
N SER A 217 7.14 -23.97 -8.69
CA SER A 217 8.14 -23.61 -9.69
C SER A 217 7.96 -24.39 -10.99
N LEU A 218 7.74 -25.70 -10.93
CA LEU A 218 7.51 -26.54 -12.12
C LEU A 218 6.28 -26.07 -12.92
N ARG A 219 5.20 -25.69 -12.24
CA ARG A 219 4.00 -25.14 -12.91
C ARG A 219 4.31 -23.77 -13.54
N THR A 220 5.07 -22.95 -12.85
CA THR A 220 5.53 -21.67 -13.37
C THR A 220 6.41 -21.84 -14.59
N ASP A 221 7.32 -22.82 -14.59
CA ASP A 221 8.16 -23.16 -15.75
C ASP A 221 7.32 -23.62 -16.94
N ALA A 222 6.30 -24.44 -16.72
CA ALA A 222 5.40 -24.89 -17.80
C ALA A 222 4.68 -23.72 -18.48
N MET A 223 4.16 -22.77 -17.66
CA MET A 223 3.49 -21.56 -18.14
C MET A 223 4.46 -20.62 -18.89
N LEU A 224 5.68 -20.49 -18.38
CA LEU A 224 6.71 -19.55 -18.89
C LEU A 224 7.31 -20.06 -20.20
N THR A 225 7.61 -21.35 -20.29
CA THR A 225 8.31 -21.96 -21.43
C THR A 225 7.37 -22.47 -22.52
N ASN A 226 6.07 -22.45 -22.25
CA ASN A 226 5.03 -23.08 -23.08
C ASN A 226 5.32 -24.56 -23.36
N MET A 227 5.80 -25.29 -22.35
CA MET A 227 6.08 -26.72 -22.39
C MET A 227 5.22 -27.43 -21.34
N SER A 228 4.76 -28.67 -21.68
CA SER A 228 4.08 -29.48 -20.67
C SER A 228 5.07 -29.91 -19.58
N THR A 229 4.58 -30.18 -18.37
CA THR A 229 5.43 -30.72 -17.28
C THR A 229 6.10 -32.05 -17.65
N LYS A 230 5.50 -32.81 -18.57
CA LYS A 230 6.09 -34.06 -19.11
C LYS A 230 7.27 -33.74 -20.02
N ASP A 231 7.17 -32.71 -20.86
CA ASP A 231 8.22 -32.33 -21.78
C ASP A 231 9.37 -31.64 -21.08
N ILE A 232 9.09 -30.82 -20.05
CA ILE A 232 10.11 -30.25 -19.15
C ILE A 232 10.97 -31.36 -18.54
N ARG A 233 10.33 -32.45 -18.08
CA ARG A 233 11.06 -33.58 -17.51
C ARG A 233 11.94 -34.29 -18.52
N LYS A 234 11.58 -34.32 -19.81
CA LYS A 234 12.35 -34.96 -20.89
C LYS A 234 13.51 -34.08 -21.37
N ASP A 235 13.34 -32.75 -21.32
CA ASP A 235 14.32 -31.81 -21.87
C ASP A 235 14.53 -30.65 -20.92
N ILE A 236 15.34 -30.88 -19.88
CA ILE A 236 15.69 -29.92 -18.85
C ILE A 236 16.54 -28.79 -19.42
N ASP A 237 17.46 -29.11 -20.34
CA ASP A 237 18.41 -28.13 -20.90
C ASP A 237 17.69 -27.06 -21.73
N THR A 238 16.76 -27.46 -22.60
CA THR A 238 15.91 -26.50 -23.32
C THR A 238 15.05 -25.68 -22.38
N THR A 239 14.52 -26.28 -21.33
CA THR A 239 13.72 -25.58 -20.31
C THR A 239 14.58 -24.52 -19.62
N GLU A 240 15.78 -24.88 -19.14
CA GLU A 240 16.71 -23.95 -18.50
C GLU A 240 17.04 -22.77 -19.43
N LEU A 241 17.36 -23.05 -20.69
CA LEU A 241 17.67 -22.01 -21.67
C LEU A 241 16.50 -21.02 -21.83
N LYS A 242 15.27 -21.52 -22.00
CA LYS A 242 14.06 -20.69 -22.13
C LYS A 242 13.84 -19.83 -20.88
N VAL A 243 13.93 -20.43 -19.68
CA VAL A 243 13.77 -19.70 -18.41
C VAL A 243 14.81 -18.59 -18.30
N ARG A 244 16.08 -18.88 -18.58
CA ARG A 244 17.17 -17.87 -18.56
C ARG A 244 16.95 -16.76 -19.58
N MET A 245 16.41 -17.06 -20.76
CA MET A 245 16.10 -16.05 -21.78
C MET A 245 15.01 -15.07 -21.31
N VAL A 246 13.95 -15.61 -20.68
CA VAL A 246 12.86 -14.78 -20.14
C VAL A 246 13.35 -13.99 -18.93
N ALA A 247 14.11 -14.60 -18.02
CA ALA A 247 14.64 -13.95 -16.83
C ALA A 247 15.45 -12.67 -17.12
N LYS A 248 16.16 -12.61 -18.27
CA LYS A 248 16.93 -11.40 -18.68
C LYS A 248 16.06 -10.18 -18.96
N LYS A 249 14.77 -10.38 -19.24
CA LYS A 249 13.84 -9.31 -19.65
C LYS A 249 12.73 -9.10 -18.62
N SER A 250 12.67 -9.94 -17.57
CA SER A 250 11.62 -9.95 -16.56
C SER A 250 12.11 -9.37 -15.24
N GLY A 251 11.18 -8.99 -14.37
CA GLY A 251 11.45 -8.70 -12.98
C GLY A 251 11.93 -9.94 -12.22
N GLN A 252 12.44 -9.73 -11.02
CA GLN A 252 12.88 -10.86 -10.18
C GLN A 252 11.69 -11.54 -9.50
N TYR A 253 11.78 -12.86 -9.39
CA TYR A 253 10.73 -13.69 -8.82
C TYR A 253 11.27 -14.67 -7.80
N ARG A 254 10.58 -14.77 -6.66
CA ARG A 254 10.88 -15.77 -5.63
C ARG A 254 9.63 -16.53 -5.27
N VAL A 255 9.76 -17.85 -5.18
CA VAL A 255 8.74 -18.74 -4.64
C VAL A 255 9.20 -19.14 -3.25
N LYS A 256 8.32 -18.98 -2.25
CA LYS A 256 8.59 -19.29 -0.85
C LYS A 256 7.47 -20.14 -0.26
N GLY A 257 7.81 -21.32 0.22
CA GLY A 257 6.94 -22.15 1.04
C GLY A 257 6.97 -21.66 2.49
N LEU A 258 5.79 -21.41 3.04
CA LEU A 258 5.61 -21.20 4.46
C LEU A 258 4.70 -22.28 5.03
N PRO A 259 4.90 -22.73 6.27
CA PRO A 259 4.00 -23.70 6.89
C PRO A 259 2.58 -23.11 7.00
N ALA A 260 1.58 -23.97 6.93
CA ALA A 260 0.22 -23.61 7.30
C ALA A 260 0.22 -23.08 8.74
N GLN A 261 -0.66 -22.10 9.02
CA GLN A 261 -0.74 -21.36 10.28
C GLN A 261 0.34 -20.27 10.47
N SER A 262 1.19 -20.02 9.47
CA SER A 262 2.00 -18.79 9.44
C SER A 262 1.10 -17.55 9.52
N ASN A 263 1.64 -16.43 10.00
CA ASN A 263 0.92 -15.17 10.14
C ASN A 263 1.55 -14.06 9.28
N ILE A 264 0.95 -12.90 9.30
CA ILE A 264 1.39 -11.76 8.48
C ILE A 264 2.80 -11.24 8.87
N ASN A 265 3.21 -11.43 10.12
CA ASN A 265 4.57 -11.03 10.55
C ASN A 265 5.64 -11.94 9.94
N ASP A 266 5.35 -13.22 9.73
CA ASP A 266 6.25 -14.14 9.03
C ASP A 266 6.46 -13.68 7.58
N ILE A 267 5.36 -13.32 6.91
CA ILE A 267 5.40 -12.75 5.54
C ILE A 267 6.19 -11.43 5.54
N ARG A 268 5.89 -10.52 6.45
CA ARG A 268 6.58 -9.22 6.55
C ARG A 268 8.08 -9.38 6.78
N SER A 269 8.47 -10.28 7.67
CA SER A 269 9.87 -10.57 7.98
C SER A 269 10.61 -11.12 6.77
N TYR A 270 10.00 -12.07 6.06
CA TYR A 270 10.56 -12.63 4.84
C TYR A 270 10.73 -11.57 3.73
N LEU A 271 9.74 -10.71 3.52
CA LEU A 271 9.83 -9.63 2.52
C LEU A 271 10.96 -8.64 2.84
N LYS A 272 11.13 -8.30 4.12
CA LYS A 272 12.26 -7.46 4.57
C LYS A 272 13.60 -8.14 4.33
N GLU A 273 13.70 -9.44 4.63
CA GLU A 273 14.92 -10.22 4.40
C GLU A 273 15.27 -10.26 2.91
N VAL A 274 14.29 -10.52 2.02
CA VAL A 274 14.49 -10.48 0.57
C VAL A 274 15.02 -9.12 0.14
N GLN A 275 14.44 -8.03 0.63
CA GLN A 275 14.87 -6.68 0.26
C GLN A 275 16.29 -6.38 0.75
N ILE A 276 16.66 -6.79 1.98
CA ILE A 276 17.99 -6.58 2.54
C ILE A 276 19.03 -7.39 1.78
N GLN A 277 18.77 -8.67 1.50
CA GLN A 277 19.72 -9.56 0.85
C GLN A 277 19.94 -9.25 -0.62
N THR A 278 18.90 -8.78 -1.32
CA THR A 278 18.93 -8.61 -2.78
C THR A 278 18.97 -7.17 -3.23
N GLY A 279 18.66 -6.22 -2.35
CA GLY A 279 18.48 -4.81 -2.71
C GLY A 279 17.23 -4.53 -3.57
N ILE A 280 16.37 -5.55 -3.82
CA ILE A 280 15.25 -5.45 -4.73
C ILE A 280 14.02 -4.97 -3.98
N ARG A 281 13.36 -3.96 -4.51
CA ARG A 281 12.03 -3.57 -4.07
C ARG A 281 11.01 -4.58 -4.59
N VAL A 282 10.25 -5.19 -3.70
CA VAL A 282 9.12 -6.06 -4.06
C VAL A 282 7.95 -5.20 -4.51
N ASP A 283 7.44 -5.46 -5.71
CA ASP A 283 6.29 -4.77 -6.30
C ASP A 283 4.98 -5.49 -6.07
N PHE A 284 5.01 -6.83 -6.01
CA PHE A 284 3.83 -7.64 -5.79
C PHE A 284 4.09 -8.85 -4.88
N VAL A 285 3.05 -9.27 -4.18
CA VAL A 285 3.04 -10.49 -3.37
C VAL A 285 1.78 -11.30 -3.67
N MET A 286 1.98 -12.58 -3.99
CA MET A 286 0.94 -13.58 -4.08
C MET A 286 0.95 -14.43 -2.83
N VAL A 287 -0.23 -14.68 -2.22
CA VAL A 287 -0.37 -15.54 -1.04
C VAL A 287 -1.36 -16.66 -1.34
N ASP A 288 -0.89 -17.86 -1.46
CA ASP A 288 -1.68 -19.04 -1.86
C ASP A 288 -1.81 -20.04 -0.68
N TYR A 289 -2.88 -19.98 0.14
CA TYR A 289 -4.00 -19.06 0.12
C TYR A 289 -4.37 -18.59 1.54
N LEU A 290 -5.13 -17.52 1.64
CA LEU A 290 -5.38 -16.80 2.89
C LEU A 290 -6.02 -17.65 4.00
N ASP A 291 -6.86 -18.64 3.64
CA ASP A 291 -7.57 -19.48 4.62
C ASP A 291 -6.62 -20.34 5.48
N LEU A 292 -5.36 -20.53 5.03
CA LEU A 292 -4.32 -21.26 5.77
C LEU A 292 -3.50 -20.38 6.71
N LEU A 293 -3.64 -19.07 6.61
CA LEU A 293 -2.98 -18.13 7.52
C LEU A 293 -3.70 -18.04 8.87
N MET A 294 -2.96 -17.63 9.89
CA MET A 294 -3.48 -17.27 11.21
C MET A 294 -3.30 -15.77 11.45
N PRO A 295 -4.23 -15.12 12.17
CA PRO A 295 -4.06 -13.73 12.54
C PRO A 295 -2.92 -13.55 13.56
N VAL A 296 -2.26 -12.41 13.53
CA VAL A 296 -1.24 -12.03 14.52
C VAL A 296 -1.85 -11.92 15.92
N SER A 297 -3.12 -11.52 16.01
CA SER A 297 -3.85 -11.43 17.27
C SER A 297 -4.19 -12.83 17.79
N ALA A 298 -3.50 -13.28 18.84
CA ALA A 298 -3.63 -14.61 19.44
C ALA A 298 -4.98 -14.91 20.14
N LYS A 299 -5.93 -13.97 20.15
CA LYS A 299 -7.21 -14.10 20.89
C LYS A 299 -8.36 -14.68 20.07
N VAL A 300 -8.11 -15.13 18.85
CA VAL A 300 -9.14 -15.70 17.98
C VAL A 300 -9.20 -17.21 18.21
N SER A 301 -10.39 -17.71 18.59
CA SER A 301 -10.61 -19.16 18.69
C SER A 301 -10.36 -19.82 17.31
N PRO A 302 -9.57 -20.91 17.25
CA PRO A 302 -9.37 -21.66 16.01
C PRO A 302 -10.66 -22.16 15.35
N ASN A 303 -11.73 -22.27 16.12
CA ASN A 303 -13.04 -22.71 15.66
C ASN A 303 -13.89 -21.59 15.05
N ASP A 304 -13.53 -20.33 15.28
CA ASP A 304 -14.24 -19.17 14.71
C ASP A 304 -13.57 -18.73 13.40
N LEU A 305 -13.78 -19.54 12.35
CA LEU A 305 -13.23 -19.28 11.03
C LEU A 305 -13.64 -17.92 10.45
N PHE A 306 -14.83 -17.44 10.80
CA PHE A 306 -15.32 -16.15 10.32
C PHE A 306 -14.50 -14.97 10.86
N VAL A 307 -14.24 -14.97 12.16
CA VAL A 307 -13.45 -13.93 12.83
C VAL A 307 -11.97 -14.04 12.42
N LYS A 308 -11.43 -15.27 12.34
CA LYS A 308 -10.08 -15.54 11.85
C LYS A 308 -9.85 -14.92 10.47
N ASP A 309 -10.69 -15.25 9.52
CA ASP A 309 -10.55 -14.84 8.13
C ASP A 309 -10.73 -13.33 7.94
N LYS A 310 -11.56 -12.69 8.77
CA LYS A 310 -11.69 -11.24 8.82
C LYS A 310 -10.36 -10.59 9.20
N TYR A 311 -9.77 -11.00 10.32
CA TYR A 311 -8.50 -10.40 10.79
C TYR A 311 -7.37 -10.65 9.80
N VAL A 312 -7.22 -11.87 9.29
CA VAL A 312 -6.20 -12.18 8.27
C VAL A 312 -6.35 -11.30 7.03
N SER A 313 -7.57 -11.09 6.54
CA SER A 313 -7.84 -10.22 5.39
C SER A 313 -7.50 -8.77 5.68
N GLU A 314 -7.84 -8.26 6.88
CA GLU A 314 -7.51 -6.90 7.30
C GLU A 314 -5.99 -6.71 7.42
N GLU A 315 -5.28 -7.68 7.99
CA GLU A 315 -3.83 -7.67 8.14
C GLU A 315 -3.11 -7.73 6.79
N LEU A 316 -3.55 -8.58 5.83
CA LEU A 316 -3.02 -8.62 4.46
C LEU A 316 -3.23 -7.28 3.74
N ARG A 317 -4.42 -6.70 3.86
CA ARG A 317 -4.72 -5.40 3.26
C ARG A 317 -3.86 -4.29 3.86
N ASN A 318 -3.65 -4.31 5.17
CA ASN A 318 -2.79 -3.36 5.86
C ASN A 318 -1.33 -3.51 5.42
N LEU A 319 -0.83 -4.74 5.27
CA LEU A 319 0.50 -5.01 4.73
C LEU A 319 0.66 -4.48 3.30
N ALA A 320 -0.35 -4.68 2.44
CA ALA A 320 -0.34 -4.15 1.07
C ALA A 320 -0.21 -2.62 1.05
N LYS A 321 -0.96 -1.92 1.93
CA LYS A 321 -0.90 -0.46 2.07
C LYS A 321 0.43 0.03 2.67
N GLU A 322 0.91 -0.64 3.72
CA GLU A 322 2.17 -0.32 4.40
C GLU A 322 3.35 -0.34 3.42
N LEU A 323 3.39 -1.37 2.58
CA LEU A 323 4.49 -1.56 1.63
C LEU A 323 4.25 -0.91 0.25
N GLY A 324 3.03 -0.46 -0.04
CA GLY A 324 2.65 0.09 -1.34
C GLY A 324 2.77 -0.92 -2.48
N ILE A 325 2.41 -2.19 -2.24
CA ILE A 325 2.55 -3.32 -3.17
C ILE A 325 1.20 -3.77 -3.73
N LEU A 326 1.25 -4.53 -4.83
CA LEU A 326 0.12 -5.30 -5.34
C LEU A 326 -0.02 -6.57 -4.49
N MET A 327 -1.19 -6.78 -3.88
CA MET A 327 -1.46 -7.96 -3.06
C MET A 327 -2.57 -8.79 -3.69
N VAL A 328 -2.27 -10.06 -3.95
CA VAL A 328 -3.25 -11.02 -4.47
C VAL A 328 -3.26 -12.26 -3.60
N THR A 329 -4.44 -12.73 -3.27
CA THR A 329 -4.61 -14.00 -2.56
C THR A 329 -5.80 -14.79 -3.12
N ALA A 330 -5.92 -16.02 -2.67
CA ALA A 330 -7.05 -16.86 -3.00
C ALA A 330 -7.89 -17.18 -1.75
N SER A 331 -9.14 -17.55 -1.96
CA SER A 331 -10.04 -18.06 -0.92
C SER A 331 -10.90 -19.19 -1.46
N GLN A 332 -11.24 -20.13 -0.60
CA GLN A 332 -12.08 -21.26 -0.97
C GLN A 332 -13.57 -20.89 -0.91
N LEU A 333 -14.33 -21.31 -1.92
CA LEU A 333 -15.80 -21.27 -1.91
C LEU A 333 -16.41 -22.45 -1.16
N ASN A 334 -17.60 -22.25 -0.61
CA ASN A 334 -18.40 -23.32 -0.02
C ASN A 334 -18.78 -24.37 -1.08
N ARG A 335 -19.05 -25.61 -0.64
CA ARG A 335 -19.41 -26.71 -1.57
C ARG A 335 -20.69 -26.42 -2.36
N SER A 336 -21.66 -25.75 -1.77
CA SER A 336 -22.92 -25.35 -2.43
C SER A 336 -22.70 -24.38 -3.60
N ALA A 337 -21.64 -23.60 -3.58
CA ALA A 337 -21.34 -22.65 -4.64
C ALA A 337 -20.73 -23.29 -5.90
N VAL A 338 -20.23 -24.53 -5.81
CA VAL A 338 -19.50 -25.16 -6.93
C VAL A 338 -20.43 -25.58 -8.08
N GLU A 339 -21.72 -25.76 -7.80
CA GLU A 339 -22.73 -26.25 -8.75
C GLU A 339 -23.62 -25.13 -9.30
N GLU A 340 -23.52 -23.91 -8.77
CA GLU A 340 -24.35 -22.79 -9.21
C GLU A 340 -23.76 -22.05 -10.41
N ILE A 341 -24.66 -21.55 -11.29
CA ILE A 341 -24.28 -20.83 -12.50
C ILE A 341 -23.90 -19.39 -12.20
N GLU A 342 -24.32 -18.86 -11.06
CA GLU A 342 -24.01 -17.51 -10.59
C GLU A 342 -23.57 -17.53 -9.13
N PHE A 343 -22.45 -16.87 -8.84
CA PHE A 343 -21.96 -16.72 -7.47
C PHE A 343 -22.59 -15.51 -6.78
N ASP A 344 -23.11 -15.73 -5.59
CA ASP A 344 -23.47 -14.71 -4.64
C ASP A 344 -22.43 -14.64 -3.51
N HIS A 345 -22.43 -13.54 -2.77
CA HIS A 345 -21.56 -13.30 -1.62
C HIS A 345 -21.64 -14.37 -0.52
N SER A 346 -22.78 -15.08 -0.43
CA SER A 346 -22.99 -16.18 0.52
C SER A 346 -22.15 -17.43 0.24
N HIS A 347 -21.60 -17.57 -0.97
CA HIS A 347 -20.90 -18.75 -1.43
C HIS A 347 -19.42 -18.83 -1.02
N ILE A 348 -18.86 -17.74 -0.50
CA ILE A 348 -17.47 -17.72 -0.03
C ILE A 348 -17.38 -18.35 1.35
N SER A 349 -16.52 -19.34 1.53
CA SER A 349 -16.23 -19.97 2.83
C SER A 349 -15.67 -18.93 3.80
N GLY A 350 -16.23 -18.84 5.03
CA GLY A 350 -15.94 -17.73 5.93
C GLY A 350 -16.64 -16.42 5.56
N GLY A 351 -17.39 -16.40 4.46
CA GLY A 351 -18.47 -15.50 4.10
C GLY A 351 -18.10 -14.03 3.88
N ILE A 352 -19.08 -13.21 4.22
CA ILE A 352 -19.13 -11.76 4.02
C ILE A 352 -17.90 -11.01 4.54
N SER A 353 -17.21 -11.53 5.57
CA SER A 353 -16.08 -10.83 6.20
C SER A 353 -14.89 -10.62 5.26
N LYS A 354 -14.51 -11.64 4.49
CA LYS A 354 -13.41 -11.54 3.49
C LYS A 354 -13.77 -10.58 2.37
N ILE A 355 -15.04 -10.69 1.88
CA ILE A 355 -15.58 -9.81 0.84
C ILE A 355 -15.56 -8.37 1.32
N ASN A 356 -15.99 -8.11 2.56
CA ASN A 356 -16.07 -6.76 3.09
C ASN A 356 -14.70 -6.09 3.20
N THR A 357 -13.67 -6.84 3.53
CA THR A 357 -12.30 -6.33 3.69
C THR A 357 -11.59 -6.11 2.37
N ALA A 358 -11.73 -7.05 1.40
CA ALA A 358 -11.08 -6.96 0.11
C ALA A 358 -11.53 -5.73 -0.71
N ASP A 359 -10.63 -5.21 -1.52
CA ASP A 359 -10.93 -4.14 -2.46
C ASP A 359 -11.57 -4.69 -3.72
N ASN A 360 -11.06 -5.83 -4.24
CA ASN A 360 -11.64 -6.55 -5.37
C ASN A 360 -11.79 -8.04 -5.03
N VAL A 361 -12.88 -8.65 -5.48
CA VAL A 361 -13.15 -10.08 -5.33
C VAL A 361 -13.62 -10.64 -6.68
N PHE A 362 -12.99 -11.72 -7.11
CA PHE A 362 -13.26 -12.41 -8.38
C PHE A 362 -13.60 -13.86 -8.12
N GLY A 363 -14.75 -14.29 -8.59
CA GLY A 363 -15.15 -15.71 -8.57
C GLY A 363 -14.63 -16.44 -9.80
N ILE A 364 -14.08 -17.65 -9.60
CA ILE A 364 -13.62 -18.51 -10.68
C ILE A 364 -14.76 -19.46 -11.07
N PHE A 365 -15.24 -19.29 -12.29
CA PHE A 365 -16.44 -19.95 -12.84
C PHE A 365 -16.11 -21.10 -13.79
N THR A 366 -14.95 -21.67 -13.70
CA THR A 366 -14.49 -22.64 -14.68
C THR A 366 -14.92 -24.05 -14.32
N SER A 367 -15.92 -24.59 -15.02
CA SER A 367 -16.30 -25.99 -14.92
C SER A 367 -15.26 -26.91 -15.55
N ARG A 368 -15.31 -28.21 -15.22
CA ARG A 368 -14.44 -29.22 -15.84
C ARG A 368 -14.60 -29.24 -17.36
N ALA A 369 -15.84 -29.22 -17.85
CA ALA A 369 -16.14 -29.21 -19.28
C ALA A 369 -15.60 -27.94 -19.99
N MET A 370 -15.56 -26.78 -19.31
CA MET A 370 -14.94 -25.56 -19.86
C MET A 370 -13.44 -25.74 -19.99
N LYS A 371 -12.77 -26.27 -18.94
CA LYS A 371 -11.33 -26.56 -18.98
C LYS A 371 -10.94 -27.51 -20.11
N GLU A 372 -11.70 -28.57 -20.29
CA GLU A 372 -11.48 -29.53 -21.37
C GLU A 372 -11.63 -28.90 -22.76
N ARG A 373 -12.41 -27.82 -22.87
CA ARG A 373 -12.57 -27.03 -24.11
C ARG A 373 -11.59 -25.84 -24.21
N GLY A 374 -10.61 -25.76 -23.32
CA GLY A 374 -9.66 -24.65 -23.29
C GLY A 374 -10.26 -23.30 -22.92
N LYS A 375 -11.35 -23.30 -22.13
CA LYS A 375 -12.04 -22.07 -21.68
C LYS A 375 -11.87 -21.87 -20.18
N TYR A 376 -11.71 -20.62 -19.79
CA TYR A 376 -11.61 -20.20 -18.41
C TYR A 376 -12.47 -18.94 -18.19
N GLN A 377 -13.27 -18.91 -17.13
CA GLN A 377 -14.17 -17.78 -16.86
C GLN A 377 -14.01 -17.29 -15.43
N ILE A 378 -13.94 -15.98 -15.30
CA ILE A 378 -13.85 -15.25 -14.03
C ILE A 378 -15.00 -14.25 -13.98
N GLN A 379 -15.66 -14.09 -12.82
CA GLN A 379 -16.68 -13.08 -12.58
C GLN A 379 -16.21 -12.08 -11.54
N CYS A 380 -16.39 -10.78 -11.78
CA CYS A 380 -16.19 -9.75 -10.78
C CYS A 380 -17.36 -9.76 -9.78
N MET A 381 -17.09 -10.18 -8.55
CA MET A 381 -18.09 -10.23 -7.48
C MET A 381 -18.13 -8.94 -6.67
N LYS A 382 -16.98 -8.27 -6.54
CA LYS A 382 -16.85 -6.98 -5.85
C LYS A 382 -15.71 -6.18 -6.45
N SER A 383 -15.91 -4.88 -6.57
CA SER A 383 -14.86 -3.90 -6.79
C SER A 383 -15.22 -2.60 -6.06
N ARG A 384 -14.21 -1.96 -5.45
CA ARG A 384 -14.35 -0.61 -4.86
C ARG A 384 -13.98 0.48 -5.86
N SER A 385 -13.20 0.14 -6.86
CA SER A 385 -12.62 1.07 -7.83
C SER A 385 -13.33 1.06 -9.18
N SER A 386 -14.22 0.07 -9.43
CA SER A 386 -14.91 -0.06 -10.72
C SER A 386 -16.38 -0.41 -10.57
N THR A 387 -17.15 -0.19 -11.66
CA THR A 387 -18.57 -0.53 -11.77
C THR A 387 -18.82 -1.91 -12.40
N GLY A 388 -17.76 -2.70 -12.60
CA GLY A 388 -17.81 -3.98 -13.32
C GLY A 388 -18.36 -5.16 -12.51
N VAL A 389 -19.00 -4.94 -11.35
CA VAL A 389 -19.56 -6.01 -10.52
C VAL A 389 -20.63 -6.78 -11.30
N GLY A 390 -20.58 -8.11 -11.25
CA GLY A 390 -21.44 -9.02 -12.00
C GLY A 390 -20.93 -9.38 -13.40
N GLN A 391 -20.00 -8.63 -13.97
CA GLN A 391 -19.46 -8.91 -15.29
C GLN A 391 -18.57 -10.16 -15.28
N LYS A 392 -18.69 -10.96 -16.33
CA LYS A 392 -17.89 -12.15 -16.58
C LYS A 392 -16.79 -11.85 -17.59
N ILE A 393 -15.62 -12.43 -17.36
CA ILE A 393 -14.43 -12.32 -18.20
C ILE A 393 -14.15 -13.71 -18.74
N ASP A 394 -14.14 -13.85 -20.07
CA ASP A 394 -13.84 -15.10 -20.75
C ASP A 394 -12.38 -15.11 -21.20
N LEU A 395 -11.64 -16.12 -20.76
CA LEU A 395 -10.23 -16.33 -21.04
C LEU A 395 -10.02 -17.68 -21.70
N GLU A 396 -8.90 -17.84 -22.37
CA GLU A 396 -8.45 -19.10 -22.93
C GLU A 396 -7.51 -19.82 -21.97
N TYR A 397 -7.61 -21.13 -21.91
CA TYR A 397 -6.81 -21.97 -21.03
C TYR A 397 -6.15 -23.11 -21.79
N ASN A 398 -4.84 -23.14 -21.75
CA ASN A 398 -4.06 -24.27 -22.27
C ASN A 398 -3.85 -25.29 -21.15
N ILE A 399 -4.41 -26.49 -21.31
CA ILE A 399 -4.37 -27.54 -20.29
C ILE A 399 -2.95 -28.09 -20.07
N GLU A 400 -2.16 -28.21 -21.13
CA GLU A 400 -0.82 -28.80 -21.06
C GLU A 400 0.18 -27.89 -20.38
N THR A 401 0.13 -26.61 -20.71
CA THR A 401 1.05 -25.59 -20.19
C THR A 401 0.48 -24.84 -19.00
N MET A 402 -0.78 -25.03 -18.68
CA MET A 402 -1.53 -24.32 -17.62
C MET A 402 -1.59 -22.79 -17.82
N ARG A 403 -1.30 -22.31 -19.03
CA ARG A 403 -1.32 -20.88 -19.36
C ARG A 403 -2.76 -20.40 -19.54
N ILE A 404 -3.07 -19.25 -18.95
CA ILE A 404 -4.34 -18.53 -19.12
C ILE A 404 -4.05 -17.24 -19.86
N THR A 405 -4.72 -17.02 -21.01
CA THR A 405 -4.54 -15.88 -21.88
C THR A 405 -5.87 -15.19 -22.16
N ASP A 406 -5.86 -13.94 -22.61
CA ASP A 406 -7.08 -13.27 -23.06
C ASP A 406 -7.53 -13.87 -24.42
N ALA A 407 -8.84 -13.95 -24.64
CA ALA A 407 -9.40 -14.46 -25.88
C ALA A 407 -8.93 -13.59 -27.07
N GLY A 408 -8.18 -14.21 -27.98
CA GLY A 408 -7.60 -13.53 -29.16
C GLY A 408 -6.14 -13.09 -29.03
N GLY A 409 -5.45 -13.47 -27.95
CA GLY A 409 -3.99 -13.30 -27.83
C GLY A 409 -3.25 -14.47 -28.48
N ASP A 410 -2.35 -14.22 -29.43
CA ASP A 410 -1.48 -15.22 -29.99
C ASP A 410 -0.53 -15.81 -28.94
N ASP A 411 -0.63 -17.12 -28.70
CA ASP A 411 0.22 -17.88 -27.74
C ASP A 411 1.74 -17.83 -28.09
N ASN A 412 2.09 -17.45 -29.30
CA ASN A 412 3.47 -17.41 -29.79
C ASN A 412 4.25 -16.15 -29.39
N ASP A 413 3.64 -15.18 -28.71
CA ASP A 413 4.24 -13.85 -28.51
C ASP A 413 4.97 -13.67 -27.18
N LEU A 414 5.09 -14.73 -26.35
CA LEU A 414 5.82 -14.66 -25.07
C LEU A 414 7.32 -14.36 -25.22
N MET A 415 7.90 -14.75 -26.37
CA MET A 415 9.32 -14.45 -26.66
C MET A 415 9.54 -13.14 -27.40
N SER A 416 8.52 -12.57 -28.02
CA SER A 416 8.62 -11.40 -28.89
C SER A 416 8.03 -10.11 -28.31
N ARG A 417 7.28 -10.16 -27.21
CA ARG A 417 6.73 -8.94 -26.60
C ARG A 417 7.84 -8.01 -26.15
N LYS A 418 7.98 -6.92 -26.90
CA LYS A 418 8.70 -5.72 -26.42
C LYS A 418 8.01 -5.27 -25.12
N PRO A 419 8.76 -4.76 -24.12
CA PRO A 419 8.14 -4.12 -22.95
C PRO A 419 7.10 -3.15 -23.48
N GLY A 420 5.87 -3.25 -22.97
CA GLY A 420 4.80 -2.33 -23.35
C GLY A 420 5.27 -0.89 -23.16
N PRO A 421 4.82 0.06 -23.99
CA PRO A 421 5.30 1.42 -23.90
C PRO A 421 5.13 1.90 -22.46
N ASN A 422 6.23 2.38 -21.89
CA ASN A 422 6.25 2.98 -20.57
C ASN A 422 5.11 4.00 -20.52
N ILE A 423 4.33 4.05 -19.44
CA ILE A 423 3.23 5.01 -19.28
C ILE A 423 3.70 6.43 -19.60
N MET A 424 4.98 6.74 -19.32
CA MET A 424 5.66 7.98 -19.73
C MET A 424 5.72 8.18 -21.26
N ASP A 425 5.90 7.12 -22.03
CA ASP A 425 5.98 7.21 -23.50
C ASP A 425 4.59 7.33 -24.11
N SER A 426 3.57 6.73 -23.54
CA SER A 426 2.18 6.93 -23.95
C SER A 426 1.65 8.33 -23.56
N ILE A 427 2.11 8.91 -22.45
CA ILE A 427 1.81 10.31 -22.09
C ILE A 427 2.54 11.28 -23.01
N LYS A 428 3.80 11.02 -23.35
CA LYS A 428 4.56 11.82 -24.34
C LYS A 428 3.96 11.75 -25.75
N ALA A 429 3.53 10.56 -26.19
CA ALA A 429 2.84 10.39 -27.46
C ALA A 429 1.49 11.12 -27.50
N ARG A 430 0.70 11.07 -26.42
CA ARG A 430 -0.56 11.84 -26.30
C ARG A 430 -0.34 13.35 -26.22
N SER A 431 0.74 13.82 -25.59
CA SER A 431 1.07 15.25 -25.57
C SER A 431 1.55 15.76 -26.93
N GLN A 432 2.25 14.92 -27.69
CA GLN A 432 2.67 15.24 -29.07
C GLN A 432 1.49 15.23 -30.08
N ILE A 433 0.52 14.34 -29.89
CA ILE A 433 -0.71 14.33 -30.71
C ILE A 433 -1.58 15.57 -30.41
N LYS A 434 -1.69 16.00 -29.13
CA LYS A 434 -2.39 17.25 -28.79
C LYS A 434 -1.70 18.50 -29.31
N SER A 435 -0.37 18.52 -29.41
CA SER A 435 0.34 19.63 -30.03
C SER A 435 0.24 19.64 -31.56
N ALA A 436 0.05 18.48 -32.21
CA ALA A 436 -0.15 18.37 -33.65
C ALA A 436 -1.61 18.68 -34.10
N GLU A 437 -2.62 18.43 -33.25
CA GLU A 437 -4.02 18.81 -33.54
C GLU A 437 -4.34 20.28 -33.25
N LEU A 438 -3.41 21.04 -32.64
CA LEU A 438 -3.55 22.48 -32.37
C LEU A 438 -2.96 23.37 -33.46
N ASP A 439 -2.38 22.78 -34.52
CA ASP A 439 -1.76 23.52 -35.64
C ASP A 439 -2.67 23.66 -36.87
N VAL A 440 -3.99 23.51 -36.73
CA VAL A 440 -4.96 23.83 -37.78
C VAL A 440 -5.61 25.18 -37.50
N ASP A 441 -5.11 26.20 -38.20
CA ASP A 441 -5.70 27.52 -38.48
C ASP A 441 -6.50 28.22 -37.37
N THR A 442 -5.79 28.90 -36.45
CA THR A 442 -6.33 30.09 -35.82
C THR A 442 -5.37 31.26 -35.99
N PRO A 443 -5.84 32.46 -36.38
CA PRO A 443 -4.94 33.61 -36.61
C PRO A 443 -4.28 34.00 -35.28
N LYS A 444 -2.96 34.18 -35.32
CA LYS A 444 -2.16 34.67 -34.17
C LYS A 444 -2.67 36.04 -33.74
N VAL A 445 -3.44 36.10 -32.68
CA VAL A 445 -3.74 37.34 -31.96
C VAL A 445 -2.54 37.66 -31.11
N SER A 446 -1.92 38.83 -31.32
CA SER A 446 -0.76 39.29 -30.58
C SER A 446 -1.04 39.39 -29.07
N ALA A 447 -0.01 39.15 -28.25
CA ALA A 447 -0.06 39.17 -26.79
C ALA A 447 -0.64 40.47 -26.17
N ASP A 448 -0.58 41.56 -26.93
CA ASP A 448 -1.11 42.89 -26.50
C ASP A 448 -2.65 42.94 -26.47
N VAL A 449 -3.35 42.13 -27.29
CA VAL A 449 -4.81 42.11 -27.31
C VAL A 449 -5.39 41.33 -26.14
N GLN A 450 -4.69 40.31 -25.67
CA GLN A 450 -5.10 39.54 -24.50
C GLN A 450 -4.90 40.33 -23.19
N SER A 451 -3.82 41.10 -23.08
CA SER A 451 -3.55 41.96 -21.92
C SER A 451 -4.60 43.06 -21.77
N ASN A 452 -5.05 43.66 -22.85
CA ASN A 452 -6.07 44.70 -22.84
C ASN A 452 -7.48 44.17 -22.49
N LYS A 453 -7.83 42.98 -22.94
CA LYS A 453 -9.12 42.36 -22.57
C LYS A 453 -9.16 41.94 -21.09
N LEU A 454 -8.04 41.48 -20.52
CA LEU A 454 -7.95 41.15 -19.12
C LEU A 454 -8.04 42.41 -18.22
N LYS A 455 -7.45 43.53 -18.63
CA LYS A 455 -7.54 44.81 -17.92
C LYS A 455 -8.98 45.40 -17.95
N GLN A 456 -9.72 45.24 -19.04
CA GLN A 456 -11.12 45.64 -19.11
C GLN A 456 -12.03 44.81 -18.20
N LEU A 457 -11.83 43.48 -18.14
CA LEU A 457 -12.59 42.59 -17.24
C LEU A 457 -12.31 42.86 -15.76
N LEU A 458 -11.05 43.20 -15.40
CA LEU A 458 -10.68 43.56 -14.03
C LEU A 458 -11.18 44.95 -13.62
N GLY A 459 -11.43 45.84 -14.59
CA GLY A 459 -12.03 47.17 -14.35
C GLY A 459 -13.52 47.09 -14.04
N GLN A 460 -14.24 46.14 -14.61
CA GLN A 460 -15.68 45.94 -14.38
C GLN A 460 -16.02 45.26 -13.05
N ILE A 461 -15.06 44.55 -12.42
CA ILE A 461 -15.22 43.90 -11.11
C ILE A 461 -14.98 44.89 -9.94
N LYS A 462 -14.34 46.03 -10.20
CA LYS A 462 -14.09 47.05 -9.16
C LYS A 462 -15.14 48.16 -9.06
N SER A 463 -16.19 48.12 -9.88
CA SER A 463 -17.27 49.12 -9.92
C SER A 463 -18.68 48.53 -9.72
N GLY A 464 -18.77 47.34 -9.12
CA GLY A 464 -20.03 46.73 -8.69
C GLY A 464 -20.04 46.43 -7.21
#